data_4f7aa192c1d618c3ef08f9fe97541dc1
#
_entry.id   4f7aa192c1d618c3ef08f9fe97541dc1
#
_cell.length_a   1.000
_cell.length_b   1.000
_cell.length_c   1.000
_cell.angle_alpha   90.00
_cell.angle_beta   90.00
_cell.angle_gamma   90.00
#
_symmetry.space_group_name_H-M   'P 1'
#
loop_
_entity.id
_entity.type
_entity.pdbx_description
1 polymer ?
#
loop_
_entity_poly.entity_id
_entity_poly.type
_entity_poly.pdbx_seq_one_letter_code
_entity_poly.pdbx_strand_id
1 'polypeptide(L)'
;YAKPADMMFRISEPPYYAEKLQRNANIVLVTLAGLFIDGDGRCLDQNFEPIEGLYATGNASGGRFPLQYTAPMNGISIGFATVFGALLGEHLAEQA
;
A
#
# COMPACT_ATOMS: atom_id res chain seq x y z
N TYR A 1 -3.09 3.75 22.06
CA TYR A 1 -4.30 3.11 21.53
C TYR A 1 -4.38 1.70 22.09
N ALA A 2 -5.31 1.45 23.01
CA ALA A 2 -5.58 0.10 23.49
C ALA A 2 -6.55 -0.57 22.52
N LYS A 3 -6.20 -1.78 22.06
CA LYS A 3 -7.16 -2.61 21.30
C LYS A 3 -8.28 -3.04 22.24
N PRO A 4 -9.55 -2.96 21.80
CA PRO A 4 -10.66 -3.55 22.54
C PRO A 4 -10.40 -5.03 22.81
N ALA A 5 -10.75 -5.51 24.01
CA ALA A 5 -10.45 -6.89 24.40
C ALA A 5 -11.16 -7.94 23.55
N ASP A 6 -12.32 -7.61 23.02
CA ASP A 6 -13.10 -8.42 22.09
C ASP A 6 -12.49 -8.58 20.70
N MET A 7 -11.53 -7.70 20.37
CA MET A 7 -10.74 -7.78 19.12
C MET A 7 -9.39 -8.50 19.30
N MET A 8 -9.11 -9.02 20.50
CA MET A 8 -7.89 -9.75 20.79
C MET A 8 -8.17 -11.25 20.86
N PHE A 9 -7.69 -11.97 19.86
CA PHE A 9 -7.78 -13.44 19.81
C PHE A 9 -6.57 -14.06 20.51
N ARG A 10 -6.82 -14.99 21.42
CA ARG A 10 -5.77 -15.77 22.07
C ARG A 10 -5.46 -17.00 21.23
N ILE A 11 -4.19 -17.33 21.10
CA ILE A 11 -3.76 -18.64 20.63
C ILE A 11 -3.75 -19.55 21.86
N SER A 12 -4.92 -20.06 22.26
CA SER A 12 -5.12 -20.76 23.55
C SER A 12 -5.42 -22.25 23.43
N GLU A 13 -5.73 -22.73 22.22
CA GLU A 13 -6.13 -24.14 22.01
C GLU A 13 -5.25 -24.80 20.94
N PRO A 14 -4.78 -26.06 21.19
CA PRO A 14 -4.04 -26.83 20.22
C PRO A 14 -4.93 -27.24 19.03
N PRO A 15 -4.31 -27.59 17.85
CA PRO A 15 -2.87 -27.70 17.63
C PRO A 15 -2.18 -26.35 17.38
N TYR A 16 -0.96 -26.21 17.93
CA TYR A 16 -0.12 -25.04 17.67
C TYR A 16 0.88 -25.35 16.56
N TYR A 17 1.08 -24.37 15.69
CA TYR A 17 2.04 -24.47 14.59
C TYR A 17 3.10 -23.38 14.75
N ALA A 18 4.34 -23.74 14.56
CA ALA A 18 5.46 -22.82 14.53
C ALA A 18 6.32 -23.08 13.29
N GLU A 19 6.61 -22.04 12.54
CA GLU A 19 7.52 -22.10 11.41
C GLU A 19 8.76 -21.29 11.70
N LYS A 20 9.93 -21.88 11.44
CA LYS A 20 11.21 -21.17 11.53
C LYS A 20 11.39 -20.31 10.29
N LEU A 21 11.34 -19.01 10.45
CA LEU A 21 11.72 -18.07 9.38
C LEU A 21 13.20 -18.28 9.05
N GLN A 22 13.47 -18.76 7.85
CA GLN A 22 14.83 -18.87 7.34
C GLN A 22 15.24 -17.55 6.70
N ARG A 23 16.49 -17.14 6.99
CA ARG A 23 17.06 -15.88 6.49
C ARG A 23 17.15 -15.79 4.96
N ASN A 24 17.05 -16.96 4.29
CA ASN A 24 17.15 -17.10 2.83
C ASN A 24 15.79 -17.46 2.20
N ALA A 25 14.68 -17.27 2.89
CA ALA A 25 13.38 -17.40 2.27
C ALA A 25 13.28 -16.35 1.15
N ASN A 26 12.93 -16.76 -0.05
CA ASN A 26 12.63 -15.88 -1.17
C ASN A 26 11.32 -15.14 -0.89
N ILE A 27 11.31 -14.31 0.14
CA ILE A 27 10.15 -13.51 0.51
C ILE A 27 10.25 -12.21 -0.27
N VAL A 28 9.31 -12.00 -1.17
CA VAL A 28 9.11 -10.70 -1.80
C VAL A 28 8.27 -9.85 -0.86
N LEU A 29 8.90 -8.87 -0.24
CA LEU A 29 8.23 -7.95 0.69
C LEU A 29 7.39 -6.93 -0.06
N VAL A 30 7.90 -6.43 -1.18
CA VAL A 30 7.29 -5.35 -1.94
C VAL A 30 7.71 -5.45 -3.41
N THR A 31 6.80 -5.10 -4.30
CA THR A 31 7.14 -4.77 -5.69
C THR A 31 7.13 -3.24 -5.86
N LEU A 32 8.11 -2.71 -6.59
CA LEU A 32 8.17 -1.29 -6.92
C LEU A 32 7.34 -0.95 -8.15
N ALA A 33 6.89 -1.98 -8.88
CA ALA A 33 5.97 -1.83 -10.00
C ALA A 33 4.56 -1.45 -9.51
N GLY A 34 3.83 -0.75 -10.37
CA GLY A 34 2.44 -0.35 -10.14
C GLY A 34 1.94 0.48 -11.30
N LEU A 35 0.70 0.92 -11.23
CA LEU A 35 0.12 1.80 -12.24
C LEU A 35 0.87 3.14 -12.23
N PHE A 36 1.24 3.62 -13.41
CA PHE A 36 1.87 4.92 -13.53
C PHE A 36 0.83 6.00 -13.31
N ILE A 37 1.09 6.92 -12.40
CA ILE A 37 0.15 7.97 -12.01
C ILE A 37 0.79 9.35 -12.07
N ASP A 38 -0.04 10.38 -12.26
CA ASP A 38 0.35 11.77 -12.10
C ASP A 38 0.20 12.25 -10.63
N GLY A 39 0.40 13.57 -10.43
CA GLY A 39 0.29 14.19 -9.10
C GLY A 39 -1.11 14.16 -8.49
N ASP A 40 -2.15 14.00 -9.31
CA ASP A 40 -3.55 13.95 -8.90
C ASP A 40 -4.07 12.51 -8.74
N GLY A 41 -3.19 11.51 -8.92
CA GLY A 41 -3.52 10.09 -8.81
C GLY A 41 -4.22 9.50 -10.03
N ARG A 42 -4.29 10.25 -11.16
CA ARG A 42 -4.82 9.73 -12.42
C ARG A 42 -3.84 8.74 -13.03
N CYS A 43 -4.34 7.58 -13.46
CA CYS A 43 -3.51 6.61 -14.17
C CYS A 43 -3.18 7.12 -15.57
N LEU A 44 -1.94 6.92 -15.97
CA LEU A 44 -1.43 7.33 -17.28
C LEU A 44 -1.26 6.11 -18.19
N ASP A 45 -1.52 6.32 -19.47
CA ASP A 45 -1.26 5.34 -20.51
C ASP A 45 0.24 5.30 -20.92
N GLN A 46 0.57 4.52 -21.95
CA GLN A 46 1.94 4.40 -22.47
C GLN A 46 2.49 5.69 -23.13
N ASN A 47 1.62 6.66 -23.43
CA ASN A 47 1.98 7.98 -23.96
C ASN A 47 2.04 9.05 -22.88
N PHE A 48 1.88 8.66 -21.62
CA PHE A 48 1.76 9.55 -20.46
C PHE A 48 0.51 10.44 -20.46
N GLU A 49 -0.55 10.03 -21.16
CA GLU A 49 -1.83 10.71 -21.16
C GLU A 49 -2.76 10.09 -20.11
N PRO A 50 -3.53 10.92 -19.36
CA PRO A 50 -4.45 10.41 -18.36
C PRO A 50 -5.55 9.52 -18.95
N ILE A 51 -5.76 8.36 -18.35
CA ILE A 51 -6.87 7.49 -18.66
C ILE A 51 -8.09 8.00 -17.91
N GLU A 52 -9.12 8.41 -18.65
CA GLU A 52 -10.34 8.99 -18.08
C GLU A 52 -11.03 8.04 -17.08
N GLY A 53 -11.36 8.56 -15.90
CA GLY A 53 -12.04 7.82 -14.85
C GLY A 53 -11.20 6.77 -14.11
N LEU A 54 -9.90 6.64 -14.44
CA LEU A 54 -9.02 5.68 -13.79
C LEU A 54 -8.03 6.36 -12.86
N TYR A 55 -8.10 6.02 -11.58
CA TYR A 55 -7.23 6.55 -10.52
C TYR A 55 -6.59 5.42 -9.73
N ALA A 56 -5.41 5.66 -9.19
CA ALA A 56 -4.75 4.71 -8.30
C ALA A 56 -3.98 5.41 -7.18
N THR A 57 -3.96 4.77 -6.02
CA THR A 57 -3.18 5.22 -4.87
C THR A 57 -2.68 4.04 -4.04
N GLY A 58 -1.92 4.31 -3.00
CA GLY A 58 -1.38 3.29 -2.12
C GLY A 58 -0.47 2.32 -2.86
N ASN A 59 -0.58 1.03 -2.57
CA ASN A 59 0.30 0.01 -3.16
C ASN A 59 0.00 -0.29 -4.64
N ALA A 60 -1.14 0.13 -5.15
CA ALA A 60 -1.47 -0.01 -6.56
C ALA A 60 -0.72 1.00 -7.44
N SER A 61 -0.35 2.17 -6.89
CA SER A 61 0.42 3.17 -7.63
C SER A 61 1.90 2.82 -7.68
N GLY A 62 2.50 2.95 -8.88
CA GLY A 62 3.92 2.81 -9.12
C GLY A 62 4.69 4.12 -8.96
N GLY A 63 6.02 4.04 -9.14
CA GLY A 63 6.88 5.24 -9.16
C GLY A 63 7.18 5.89 -7.80
N ARG A 64 6.57 5.43 -6.72
CA ARG A 64 6.80 5.98 -5.36
C ARG A 64 8.23 5.80 -4.85
N PHE A 65 8.85 4.73 -5.24
CA PHE A 65 10.20 4.35 -4.85
C PHE A 65 11.00 4.04 -6.12
N PRO A 66 11.73 5.01 -6.68
CA PRO A 66 12.34 4.86 -8.00
C PRO A 66 13.49 3.84 -8.04
N LEU A 67 14.16 3.61 -6.91
CA LEU A 67 15.33 2.73 -6.85
C LEU A 67 15.16 1.56 -5.89
N GLN A 68 14.66 1.82 -4.69
CA GLN A 68 14.48 0.80 -3.66
C GLN A 68 13.41 1.22 -2.64
N TYR A 69 12.80 0.23 -2.02
CA TYR A 69 11.88 0.47 -0.91
C TYR A 69 12.64 0.99 0.32
N THR A 70 12.15 2.07 0.88
CA THR A 70 12.79 2.74 2.02
C THR A 70 12.43 2.04 3.34
N ALA A 71 12.99 0.85 3.56
CA ALA A 71 12.74 0.04 4.75
C ALA A 71 12.99 0.75 6.09
N PRO A 72 13.97 1.67 6.23
CA PRO A 72 14.18 2.42 7.48
C PRO A 72 13.05 3.38 7.85
N MET A 73 12.19 3.75 6.91
CA MET A 73 11.01 4.60 7.18
C MET A 73 9.80 3.75 7.54
N ASN A 74 9.71 3.37 8.80
CA ASN A 74 8.61 2.57 9.31
C ASN A 74 7.26 3.25 9.04
N GLY A 75 6.30 2.49 8.51
CA GLY A 75 4.94 2.97 8.26
C GLY A 75 4.76 3.77 6.96
N ILE A 76 5.82 3.94 6.15
CA ILE A 76 5.73 4.74 4.92
C ILE A 76 4.66 4.22 3.95
N SER A 77 4.56 2.92 3.76
CA SER A 77 3.58 2.33 2.85
C SER A 77 2.14 2.56 3.29
N ILE A 78 1.86 2.34 4.58
CA ILE A 78 0.53 2.58 5.14
C ILE A 78 0.20 4.08 5.20
N GLY A 79 1.20 4.92 5.50
CA GLY A 79 1.07 6.37 5.48
C GLY A 79 0.68 6.88 4.10
N PHE A 80 1.37 6.42 3.06
CA PHE A 80 1.00 6.73 1.68
C PHE A 80 -0.42 6.29 1.35
N ALA A 81 -0.78 5.05 1.64
CA ALA A 81 -2.10 4.53 1.32
C ALA A 81 -3.21 5.34 2.01
N THR A 82 -3.00 5.72 3.27
CA THR A 82 -3.99 6.45 4.06
C THR A 82 -4.12 7.90 3.62
N VAL A 83 -2.98 8.61 3.53
CA VAL A 83 -2.98 10.06 3.22
C VAL A 83 -3.42 10.30 1.77
N PHE A 84 -2.78 9.64 0.81
CA PHE A 84 -3.13 9.84 -0.60
C PHE A 84 -4.50 9.26 -0.95
N GLY A 85 -4.97 8.21 -0.25
CA GLY A 85 -6.33 7.73 -0.39
C GLY A 85 -7.38 8.76 0.05
N ALA A 86 -7.15 9.44 1.17
CA ALA A 86 -8.01 10.52 1.65
C ALA A 86 -8.01 11.72 0.68
N LEU A 87 -6.82 12.20 0.30
CA LEU A 87 -6.69 13.33 -0.64
C LEU A 87 -7.34 13.05 -2.00
N LEU A 88 -7.15 11.85 -2.54
CA LEU A 88 -7.81 11.44 -3.78
C LEU A 88 -9.33 11.38 -3.62
N GLY A 89 -9.81 10.87 -2.48
CA GLY A 89 -11.24 10.85 -2.18
C GLY A 89 -11.86 12.24 -2.11
N GLU A 90 -11.20 13.20 -1.45
CA GLU A 90 -11.61 14.60 -1.41
C GLU A 90 -11.63 15.23 -2.80
N HIS A 91 -10.56 15.05 -3.58
CA HIS A 91 -10.45 15.57 -4.94
C HIS A 91 -11.57 15.05 -5.86
N LEU A 92 -11.89 13.76 -5.78
CA LEU A 92 -12.97 13.18 -6.59
C LEU A 92 -14.36 13.67 -6.14
N ALA A 93 -14.56 13.89 -4.85
CA ALA A 93 -15.82 14.41 -4.34
C ALA A 93 -16.08 15.87 -4.77
N GLU A 94 -15.01 16.67 -4.97
CA GLU A 94 -15.13 18.05 -5.47
C GLU A 94 -15.47 18.11 -6.97
N GLN A 95 -15.20 17.03 -7.71
CA GLN A 95 -15.47 16.95 -9.16
C GLN A 95 -16.85 16.36 -9.48
N ALA A 96 -17.52 15.78 -8.50
CA ALA A 96 -18.82 15.12 -8.68
C ALA A 96 -20.00 16.11 -8.54
#